data_26fe1c8c691b728512762228750455cc
#
_entry.id   26fe1c8c691b728512762228750455cc
#
_cell.length_a   1.000
_cell.length_b   1.000
_cell.length_c   1.000
_cell.angle_alpha   90.00
_cell.angle_beta   90.00
_cell.angle_gamma   90.00
#
_symmetry.space_group_name_H-M   'P 1'
#
loop_
_entity.id
_entity.type
_entity.pdbx_description
1 polymer ?
#
loop_
_entity_poly.entity_id
_entity_poly.type
_entity_poly.pdbx_seq_one_letter_code
_entity_poly.pdbx_strand_id
1 'polypeptide(L)'
;RFEVTSGTFYNSKSYIRAKFHTGSSTQLADADQVSELSEWTTNHRLRGRAYIYIRCEHDDDIFRNGMPSMSVVMQGKKVLDPRTSNTSFSNNPALCIRDFLTDTSFGLKISASEINDANTVGGFAYAANRCEDTINSANRYTCDGTFDLSQSPKQILDQMLASCAGKLIYQNGKFNIYVGFYTAPTTTLTQEDFIEPVQLVTKL
;
A
#
# COMPACT_ATOMS: atom_id res chain seq x y z
N ARG A 1 0.36 -20.52 10.82
CA ARG A 1 0.85 -19.35 10.05
C ARG A 1 2.30 -19.63 9.71
N PHE A 2 2.59 -19.76 8.43
CA PHE A 2 3.96 -19.93 7.94
C PHE A 2 4.36 -18.63 7.30
N GLU A 3 5.49 -18.08 7.70
CA GLU A 3 6.10 -16.89 7.12
C GLU A 3 7.29 -17.36 6.31
N VAL A 4 7.21 -17.21 4.98
CA VAL A 4 8.31 -17.56 4.08
C VAL A 4 8.72 -16.29 3.36
N THR A 5 9.88 -15.78 3.68
CA THR A 5 10.45 -14.57 3.08
C THR A 5 11.04 -14.80 1.70
N SER A 6 11.50 -16.02 1.41
CA SER A 6 11.88 -16.52 0.08
C SER A 6 12.22 -18.00 0.19
N GLY A 7 12.01 -18.78 -0.89
CA GLY A 7 12.45 -20.18 -0.95
C GLY A 7 11.37 -21.17 -1.32
N THR A 8 11.71 -22.44 -1.20
CA THR A 8 10.82 -23.59 -1.43
C THR A 8 10.38 -24.12 -0.07
N PHE A 9 9.08 -24.27 0.11
CA PHE A 9 8.50 -24.89 1.30
C PHE A 9 8.11 -26.33 1.02
N TYR A 10 8.48 -27.24 1.90
CA TYR A 10 8.02 -28.62 1.93
C TYR A 10 7.38 -28.89 3.29
N ASN A 11 6.21 -29.53 3.31
CA ASN A 11 5.72 -30.09 4.56
C ASN A 11 6.51 -31.35 4.92
N SER A 12 6.37 -31.85 6.15
CA SER A 12 7.13 -32.99 6.67
C SER A 12 7.00 -34.30 5.85
N LYS A 13 5.99 -34.38 4.95
CA LYS A 13 5.72 -35.52 4.05
C LYS A 13 5.77 -35.15 2.56
N SER A 14 6.18 -33.92 2.23
CA SER A 14 6.29 -33.42 0.85
C SER A 14 5.01 -33.40 0.01
N TYR A 15 3.83 -33.46 0.62
CA TYR A 15 2.55 -33.40 -0.11
C TYR A 15 2.25 -32.04 -0.73
N ILE A 16 2.81 -30.96 -0.18
CA ILE A 16 2.66 -29.60 -0.71
C ILE A 16 4.04 -29.00 -0.90
N ARG A 17 4.30 -28.53 -2.11
CA ARG A 17 5.48 -27.73 -2.44
C ARG A 17 5.03 -26.37 -2.94
N ALA A 18 5.56 -25.31 -2.34
CA ALA A 18 5.30 -23.94 -2.75
C ALA A 18 6.62 -23.22 -3.07
N LYS A 19 6.68 -22.53 -4.19
CA LYS A 19 7.78 -21.67 -4.61
C LYS A 19 7.30 -20.26 -4.84
N PHE A 20 8.09 -19.29 -4.38
CA PHE A 20 7.76 -17.87 -4.44
C PHE A 20 8.68 -17.17 -5.43
N HIS A 21 8.09 -16.36 -6.29
CA HIS A 21 8.79 -15.56 -7.28
C HIS A 21 8.40 -14.09 -7.10
N THR A 22 9.39 -13.22 -6.96
CA THR A 22 9.18 -11.80 -6.60
C THR A 22 8.95 -10.88 -7.79
N GLY A 23 9.05 -11.40 -9.01
CA GLY A 23 8.85 -10.59 -10.22
C GLY A 23 10.04 -9.69 -10.58
N SER A 24 11.27 -10.08 -10.22
CA SER A 24 12.44 -9.28 -10.59
C SER A 24 12.59 -9.12 -12.12
N SER A 25 13.24 -8.04 -12.56
CA SER A 25 13.52 -7.82 -13.99
C SER A 25 14.41 -8.89 -14.62
N THR A 26 15.16 -9.63 -13.80
CA THR A 26 16.04 -10.72 -14.21
C THR A 26 15.45 -12.10 -13.96
N GLN A 27 14.18 -12.17 -13.50
CA GLN A 27 13.53 -13.43 -13.14
C GLN A 27 13.60 -14.44 -14.28
N LEU A 28 13.97 -15.68 -13.95
CA LEU A 28 13.95 -16.82 -14.84
C LEU A 28 12.63 -17.59 -14.69
N ALA A 29 12.31 -18.43 -15.66
CA ALA A 29 11.21 -19.39 -15.54
C ALA A 29 11.49 -20.37 -14.40
N ASP A 30 10.46 -20.77 -13.66
CA ASP A 30 10.60 -21.77 -12.62
C ASP A 30 10.98 -23.13 -13.22
N ALA A 31 12.08 -23.70 -12.75
CA ALA A 31 12.61 -24.94 -13.30
C ALA A 31 11.66 -26.13 -13.10
N ASP A 32 10.93 -26.16 -11.98
CA ASP A 32 9.99 -27.25 -11.72
C ASP A 32 8.76 -27.13 -12.64
N GLN A 33 8.23 -25.90 -12.83
CA GLN A 33 7.14 -25.69 -13.79
C GLN A 33 7.55 -26.09 -15.21
N VAL A 34 8.77 -25.73 -15.63
CA VAL A 34 9.30 -26.13 -16.95
C VAL A 34 9.43 -27.64 -17.09
N SER A 35 9.81 -28.34 -16.01
CA SER A 35 9.97 -29.81 -16.04
C SER A 35 8.67 -30.59 -15.88
N GLU A 36 7.69 -30.00 -15.17
CA GLU A 36 6.45 -30.72 -14.80
C GLU A 36 5.25 -30.37 -15.69
N LEU A 37 5.27 -29.22 -16.36
CA LEU A 37 4.17 -28.73 -17.19
C LEU A 37 4.65 -28.64 -18.65
N SER A 38 4.11 -29.46 -19.52
CA SER A 38 4.49 -29.51 -20.94
C SER A 38 4.31 -28.19 -21.70
N GLU A 39 3.34 -27.39 -21.25
CA GLU A 39 3.02 -26.07 -21.84
C GLU A 39 3.92 -24.95 -21.31
N TRP A 40 4.64 -25.18 -20.19
CA TRP A 40 5.50 -24.18 -19.57
C TRP A 40 6.93 -24.31 -20.07
N THR A 41 7.46 -23.24 -20.64
CA THR A 41 8.80 -23.23 -21.22
C THR A 41 9.72 -22.24 -20.50
N THR A 42 11.01 -22.27 -20.79
CA THR A 42 12.00 -21.29 -20.29
C THR A 42 11.69 -19.83 -20.67
N ASN A 43 10.75 -19.60 -21.59
CA ASN A 43 10.28 -18.26 -21.97
C ASN A 43 9.21 -17.72 -21.01
N HIS A 44 8.56 -18.55 -20.20
CA HIS A 44 7.54 -18.14 -19.24
C HIS A 44 8.17 -17.59 -17.94
N ARG A 45 8.86 -16.46 -18.07
CA ARG A 45 9.67 -15.88 -17.01
C ARG A 45 8.86 -15.00 -16.05
N LEU A 46 7.68 -14.53 -16.42
CA LEU A 46 6.80 -13.65 -15.67
C LEU A 46 7.51 -12.46 -14.99
N ARG A 47 8.47 -11.86 -15.70
CA ARG A 47 9.22 -10.69 -15.22
C ARG A 47 8.26 -9.53 -14.87
N GLY A 48 8.51 -8.84 -13.77
CA GLY A 48 7.66 -7.78 -13.27
C GLY A 48 6.37 -8.27 -12.58
N ARG A 49 6.18 -9.61 -12.45
CA ARG A 49 5.01 -10.20 -11.79
C ARG A 49 5.46 -11.13 -10.68
N ALA A 50 5.05 -10.85 -9.45
CA ALA A 50 5.19 -11.79 -8.35
C ALA A 50 4.14 -12.88 -8.49
N TYR A 51 4.54 -14.13 -8.28
CA TYR A 51 3.62 -15.28 -8.32
C TYR A 51 4.09 -16.40 -7.40
N ILE A 52 3.18 -17.30 -7.11
CA ILE A 52 3.46 -18.49 -6.33
C ILE A 52 3.11 -19.71 -7.20
N TYR A 53 4.05 -20.63 -7.29
CA TYR A 53 3.81 -21.97 -7.84
C TYR A 53 3.57 -22.94 -6.70
N ILE A 54 2.44 -23.60 -6.70
CA ILE A 54 2.06 -24.58 -5.67
C ILE A 54 1.77 -25.91 -6.37
N ARG A 55 2.46 -26.96 -5.92
CA ARG A 55 2.19 -28.33 -6.29
C ARG A 55 1.65 -29.08 -5.09
N CYS A 56 0.50 -29.73 -5.28
CA CYS A 56 -0.07 -30.64 -4.30
C CYS A 56 -0.02 -32.06 -4.88
N GLU A 57 0.53 -33.00 -4.12
CA GLU A 57 0.47 -34.41 -4.46
C GLU A 57 -0.85 -34.97 -3.93
N HIS A 58 -1.64 -35.60 -4.82
CA HIS A 58 -2.94 -36.12 -4.45
C HIS A 58 -2.83 -37.23 -3.43
N ASP A 59 -3.59 -37.09 -2.33
CA ASP A 59 -3.70 -38.09 -1.26
C ASP A 59 -5.10 -37.94 -0.64
N ASP A 60 -5.88 -39.03 -0.70
CA ASP A 60 -7.28 -39.02 -0.26
C ASP A 60 -7.44 -38.81 1.25
N ASP A 61 -6.43 -39.19 2.03
CA ASP A 61 -6.48 -38.98 3.49
C ASP A 61 -6.20 -37.53 3.88
N ILE A 62 -5.39 -36.82 3.09
CA ILE A 62 -4.98 -35.45 3.38
C ILE A 62 -5.91 -34.43 2.74
N PHE A 63 -6.34 -34.69 1.50
CA PHE A 63 -7.17 -33.75 0.72
C PHE A 63 -8.64 -34.19 0.63
N ARG A 64 -9.17 -34.83 1.68
CA ARG A 64 -10.57 -35.32 1.76
C ARG A 64 -11.61 -34.24 1.40
N ASN A 65 -11.33 -32.98 1.71
CA ASN A 65 -12.22 -31.84 1.45
C ASN A 65 -11.81 -31.03 0.21
N GLY A 66 -10.97 -31.61 -0.68
CA GLY A 66 -10.42 -30.93 -1.86
C GLY A 66 -9.19 -30.10 -1.56
N MET A 67 -8.82 -29.23 -2.50
CA MET A 67 -7.65 -28.35 -2.39
C MET A 67 -7.79 -27.38 -1.20
N PRO A 68 -6.76 -27.22 -0.38
CA PRO A 68 -6.81 -26.28 0.74
C PRO A 68 -6.89 -24.84 0.23
N SER A 69 -7.63 -23.99 0.98
CA SER A 69 -7.62 -22.56 0.75
C SER A 69 -6.25 -21.98 1.12
N MET A 70 -5.65 -21.25 0.20
CA MET A 70 -4.32 -20.69 0.38
C MET A 70 -4.40 -19.17 0.46
N SER A 71 -3.70 -18.58 1.43
CA SER A 71 -3.56 -17.15 1.57
C SER A 71 -2.09 -16.78 1.75
N VAL A 72 -1.71 -15.60 1.29
CA VAL A 72 -0.34 -15.10 1.33
C VAL A 72 -0.32 -13.70 1.89
N VAL A 73 0.59 -13.46 2.82
CA VAL A 73 0.93 -12.10 3.25
C VAL A 73 2.10 -11.64 2.38
N MET A 74 1.88 -10.55 1.66
CA MET A 74 2.90 -10.00 0.76
C MET A 74 3.07 -8.50 0.98
N GLN A 75 4.27 -7.99 0.72
CA GLN A 75 4.49 -6.56 0.59
C GLN A 75 3.81 -6.08 -0.70
N GLY A 76 3.04 -5.00 -0.60
CA GLY A 76 2.36 -4.42 -1.73
C GLY A 76 3.29 -3.67 -2.69
N LYS A 77 2.72 -2.74 -3.43
CA LYS A 77 3.44 -1.90 -4.41
C LYS A 77 4.54 -1.09 -3.72
N LYS A 78 5.68 -0.96 -4.40
CA LYS A 78 6.72 0.00 -4.02
C LYS A 78 6.28 1.40 -4.40
N VAL A 79 6.42 2.34 -3.49
CA VAL A 79 6.01 3.74 -3.66
C VAL A 79 7.22 4.67 -3.56
N LEU A 80 7.16 5.81 -4.24
CA LEU A 80 8.19 6.83 -4.18
C LEU A 80 8.06 7.63 -2.88
N ASP A 81 9.14 7.71 -2.11
CA ASP A 81 9.27 8.61 -0.97
C ASP A 81 9.92 9.93 -1.41
N PRO A 82 9.18 11.06 -1.41
CA PRO A 82 9.74 12.34 -1.85
C PRO A 82 10.81 12.89 -0.91
N ARG A 83 10.93 12.37 0.32
CA ARG A 83 11.95 12.77 1.30
C ARG A 83 13.35 12.26 0.92
N THR A 84 13.40 11.10 0.30
CA THR A 84 14.65 10.39 -0.04
C THR A 84 14.84 10.18 -1.53
N SER A 85 13.80 10.41 -2.34
CA SER A 85 13.73 10.10 -3.77
C SER A 85 13.88 8.59 -4.06
N ASN A 86 13.72 7.73 -3.08
CA ASN A 86 13.81 6.28 -3.23
C ASN A 86 12.42 5.67 -3.44
N THR A 87 12.38 4.59 -4.21
CA THR A 87 11.17 3.79 -4.41
C THR A 87 11.32 2.46 -3.67
N SER A 88 10.52 2.26 -2.63
CA SER A 88 10.56 1.06 -1.78
C SER A 88 9.15 0.71 -1.29
N PHE A 89 8.99 -0.49 -0.71
CA PHE A 89 7.77 -0.82 -0.01
C PHE A 89 7.58 0.15 1.18
N SER A 90 6.37 0.67 1.30
CA SER A 90 5.95 1.46 2.44
C SER A 90 4.46 1.29 2.68
N ASN A 91 4.06 1.18 3.94
CA ASN A 91 2.67 1.23 4.37
C ASN A 91 2.32 2.59 5.00
N ASN A 92 3.11 3.61 4.73
CA ASN A 92 2.82 4.98 5.14
C ASN A 92 1.65 5.54 4.32
N PRO A 93 0.53 5.93 4.95
CA PRO A 93 -0.66 6.38 4.24
C PRO A 93 -0.41 7.55 3.29
N ALA A 94 0.38 8.55 3.71
CA ALA A 94 0.66 9.71 2.87
C ALA A 94 1.41 9.31 1.59
N LEU A 95 2.37 8.39 1.67
CA LEU A 95 3.11 7.89 0.50
C LEU A 95 2.22 7.03 -0.40
N CYS A 96 1.36 6.20 0.18
CA CYS A 96 0.40 5.39 -0.59
C CYS A 96 -0.61 6.27 -1.33
N ILE A 97 -1.14 7.31 -0.69
CA ILE A 97 -2.07 8.27 -1.31
C ILE A 97 -1.36 9.04 -2.43
N ARG A 98 -0.12 9.50 -2.20
CA ARG A 98 0.69 10.16 -3.22
C ARG A 98 0.86 9.29 -4.46
N ASP A 99 1.20 8.01 -4.25
CA ASP A 99 1.35 7.04 -5.33
C ASP A 99 0.03 6.85 -6.09
N PHE A 100 -1.10 6.68 -5.38
CA PHE A 100 -2.41 6.55 -6.02
C PHE A 100 -2.81 7.77 -6.84
N LEU A 101 -2.46 8.99 -6.39
CA LEU A 101 -2.70 10.21 -7.17
C LEU A 101 -1.89 10.23 -8.47
N THR A 102 -0.62 9.79 -8.43
CA THR A 102 0.31 9.95 -9.57
C THR A 102 0.42 8.71 -10.46
N ASP A 103 0.03 7.53 -9.99
CA ASP A 103 0.14 6.29 -10.78
C ASP A 103 -0.66 6.36 -12.07
N THR A 104 0.01 5.97 -13.18
CA THR A 104 -0.57 6.05 -14.52
C THR A 104 -1.36 4.82 -14.94
N SER A 105 -1.22 3.70 -14.21
CA SER A 105 -1.84 2.42 -14.53
C SER A 105 -3.11 2.18 -13.72
N PHE A 106 -3.05 2.42 -12.42
CA PHE A 106 -4.11 2.09 -11.46
C PHE A 106 -4.59 3.30 -10.64
N GLY A 107 -3.93 4.45 -10.79
CA GLY A 107 -4.22 5.68 -10.06
C GLY A 107 -4.90 6.75 -10.91
N LEU A 108 -4.85 7.98 -10.40
CA LEU A 108 -5.55 9.15 -10.98
C LEU A 108 -4.76 9.86 -12.09
N LYS A 109 -3.51 9.47 -12.35
CA LYS A 109 -2.62 10.05 -13.39
C LYS A 109 -2.36 11.56 -13.21
N ILE A 110 -2.43 12.06 -11.99
CA ILE A 110 -2.13 13.46 -11.68
C ILE A 110 -0.63 13.71 -11.88
N SER A 111 -0.30 14.84 -12.50
CA SER A 111 1.10 15.21 -12.68
C SER A 111 1.81 15.40 -11.33
N ALA A 112 3.06 14.91 -11.22
CA ALA A 112 3.85 15.14 -10.02
C ALA A 112 4.08 16.64 -9.71
N SER A 113 4.00 17.52 -10.71
CA SER A 113 4.06 18.96 -10.54
C SER A 113 2.87 19.54 -9.78
N GLU A 114 1.74 18.84 -9.78
CA GLU A 114 0.52 19.21 -9.06
C GLU A 114 0.47 18.60 -7.65
N ILE A 115 1.51 17.89 -7.23
CA ILE A 115 1.61 17.35 -5.86
C ILE A 115 2.49 18.29 -5.03
N ASN A 116 2.04 18.62 -3.82
CA ASN A 116 2.86 19.35 -2.88
C ASN A 116 3.76 18.38 -2.08
N ASP A 117 4.96 18.12 -2.56
CA ASP A 117 5.93 17.22 -1.90
C ASP A 117 6.77 17.91 -0.81
N ALA A 118 6.44 19.14 -0.42
CA ALA A 118 7.20 19.89 0.58
C ALA A 118 7.18 19.24 1.97
N ASN A 119 8.26 19.44 2.73
CA ASN A 119 8.32 19.07 4.15
C ASN A 119 7.80 20.19 5.05
N THR A 120 6.65 20.75 4.69
CA THR A 120 5.90 21.79 5.43
C THR A 120 4.44 21.39 5.50
N VAL A 121 3.69 22.00 6.40
CA VAL A 121 2.25 21.71 6.60
C VAL A 121 1.51 21.73 5.26
N GLY A 122 0.75 20.69 4.99
CA GLY A 122 0.07 20.46 3.73
C GLY A 122 0.88 19.66 2.69
N GLY A 123 2.18 19.47 2.89
CA GLY A 123 3.01 18.69 1.99
C GLY A 123 3.04 17.20 2.31
N PHE A 124 3.22 16.35 1.28
CA PHE A 124 3.25 14.91 1.42
C PHE A 124 4.46 14.41 2.22
N ALA A 125 5.64 15.03 2.08
CA ALA A 125 6.80 14.70 2.90
C ALA A 125 6.55 14.99 4.39
N TYR A 126 5.92 16.11 4.71
CA TYR A 126 5.54 16.45 6.08
C TYR A 126 4.51 15.49 6.65
N ALA A 127 3.46 15.18 5.87
CA ALA A 127 2.42 14.23 6.28
C ALA A 127 3.00 12.82 6.50
N ALA A 128 3.95 12.39 5.66
CA ALA A 128 4.62 11.11 5.83
C ALA A 128 5.40 11.05 7.16
N ASN A 129 6.11 12.12 7.55
CA ASN A 129 6.76 12.18 8.85
C ASN A 129 5.75 12.10 10.00
N ARG A 130 4.58 12.77 9.88
CA ARG A 130 3.53 12.70 10.92
C ARG A 130 2.90 11.32 11.03
N CYS A 131 2.75 10.58 9.92
CA CYS A 131 2.30 9.20 9.96
C CYS A 131 3.30 8.27 10.66
N GLU A 132 4.59 8.56 10.56
CA GLU A 132 5.68 7.79 11.17
C GLU A 132 6.01 8.22 12.60
N ASP A 133 5.40 9.30 13.14
CA ASP A 133 5.55 9.66 14.55
C ASP A 133 5.20 8.44 15.42
N THR A 134 6.12 8.07 16.31
CA THR A 134 5.96 6.87 17.13
C THR A 134 4.98 7.10 18.27
N ILE A 135 3.97 6.24 18.34
CA ILE A 135 3.02 6.17 19.46
C ILE A 135 3.05 4.73 19.99
N ASN A 136 3.35 4.55 21.27
CA ASN A 136 3.43 3.22 21.89
C ASN A 136 4.32 2.23 21.09
N SER A 137 5.48 2.68 20.65
CA SER A 137 6.46 1.89 19.87
C SER A 137 6.00 1.47 18.46
N ALA A 138 4.93 2.06 17.94
CA ALA A 138 4.44 1.83 16.57
C ALA A 138 4.28 3.16 15.82
N ASN A 139 4.25 3.10 14.49
CA ASN A 139 3.90 4.27 13.68
C ASN A 139 2.47 4.72 14.01
N ARG A 140 2.25 6.04 14.02
CA ARG A 140 0.94 6.64 14.29
C ARG A 140 -0.13 6.11 13.35
N TYR A 141 0.18 6.00 12.08
CA TYR A 141 -0.73 5.54 11.04
C TYR A 141 -0.03 4.59 10.07
N THR A 142 -0.73 3.53 9.69
CA THR A 142 -0.34 2.62 8.62
C THR A 142 -1.51 2.37 7.69
N CYS A 143 -1.21 2.10 6.42
CA CYS A 143 -2.19 1.78 5.38
C CYS A 143 -1.82 0.44 4.75
N ASP A 144 -2.50 -0.60 5.16
CA ASP A 144 -2.33 -1.95 4.63
C ASP A 144 -3.67 -2.44 4.08
N GLY A 145 -3.71 -2.81 2.81
CA GLY A 145 -4.94 -3.25 2.18
C GLY A 145 -4.82 -3.46 0.69
N THR A 146 -5.91 -3.87 0.09
CA THR A 146 -6.09 -4.00 -1.35
C THR A 146 -7.35 -3.26 -1.76
N PHE A 147 -7.34 -2.72 -2.96
CA PHE A 147 -8.55 -2.15 -3.58
C PHE A 147 -8.81 -2.82 -4.92
N ASP A 148 -10.08 -2.87 -5.29
CA ASP A 148 -10.53 -3.36 -6.57
C ASP A 148 -10.82 -2.18 -7.51
N LEU A 149 -10.43 -2.30 -8.78
CA LEU A 149 -10.64 -1.27 -9.79
C LEU A 149 -12.12 -1.12 -10.21
N SER A 150 -13.01 -1.98 -9.72
CA SER A 150 -14.46 -1.79 -9.82
C SER A 150 -14.99 -0.68 -8.90
N GLN A 151 -14.23 -0.34 -7.85
CA GLN A 151 -14.56 0.77 -6.96
C GLN A 151 -14.28 2.12 -7.64
N SER A 152 -15.07 3.14 -7.29
CA SER A 152 -14.76 4.48 -7.80
C SER A 152 -13.45 5.01 -7.18
N PRO A 153 -12.65 5.78 -7.95
CA PRO A 153 -11.42 6.37 -7.44
C PRO A 153 -11.62 7.19 -6.16
N LYS A 154 -12.77 7.85 -6.04
CA LYS A 154 -13.13 8.59 -4.84
C LYS A 154 -13.28 7.68 -3.63
N GLN A 155 -13.95 6.53 -3.76
CA GLN A 155 -14.12 5.56 -2.66
C GLN A 155 -12.77 5.02 -2.19
N ILE A 156 -11.88 4.68 -3.14
CA ILE A 156 -10.52 4.22 -2.83
C ILE A 156 -9.76 5.30 -2.05
N LEU A 157 -9.80 6.54 -2.54
CA LEU A 157 -9.12 7.67 -1.90
C LEU A 157 -9.68 7.96 -0.50
N ASP A 158 -11.01 7.94 -0.33
CA ASP A 158 -11.65 8.14 0.95
C ASP A 158 -11.26 7.05 1.97
N GLN A 159 -11.15 5.78 1.54
CA GLN A 159 -10.66 4.68 2.39
C GLN A 159 -9.19 4.89 2.81
N MET A 160 -8.32 5.29 1.87
CA MET A 160 -6.93 5.58 2.17
C MET A 160 -6.78 6.78 3.11
N LEU A 161 -7.54 7.85 2.90
CA LEU A 161 -7.57 9.02 3.79
C LEU A 161 -8.08 8.69 5.19
N ALA A 162 -9.07 7.78 5.28
CA ALA A 162 -9.58 7.33 6.58
C ALA A 162 -8.50 6.64 7.42
N SER A 163 -7.53 5.94 6.81
CA SER A 163 -6.44 5.25 7.52
C SER A 163 -5.52 6.20 8.31
N CYS A 164 -5.50 7.49 7.96
CA CYS A 164 -4.68 8.50 8.64
C CYS A 164 -5.50 9.69 9.17
N ALA A 165 -6.83 9.56 9.28
CA ALA A 165 -7.75 10.66 9.60
C ALA A 165 -7.47 11.90 8.72
N GLY A 166 -7.17 11.65 7.45
CA GLY A 166 -6.60 12.61 6.52
C GLY A 166 -7.65 13.39 5.73
N LYS A 167 -7.21 14.53 5.20
CA LYS A 167 -7.93 15.33 4.19
C LYS A 167 -7.01 15.70 3.05
N LEU A 168 -7.53 15.62 1.84
CA LEU A 168 -6.85 16.08 0.63
C LEU A 168 -7.53 17.36 0.15
N ILE A 169 -6.75 18.41 -0.11
CA ILE A 169 -7.24 19.71 -0.54
C ILE A 169 -6.43 20.17 -1.76
N TYR A 170 -7.11 20.57 -2.82
CA TYR A 170 -6.47 21.21 -3.96
C TYR A 170 -6.43 22.73 -3.73
N GLN A 171 -5.23 23.28 -3.60
CA GLN A 171 -5.01 24.69 -3.32
C GLN A 171 -3.72 25.18 -3.99
N ASN A 172 -3.76 26.37 -4.57
CA ASN A 172 -2.62 26.98 -5.27
C ASN A 172 -2.02 26.10 -6.37
N GLY A 173 -2.89 25.40 -7.12
CA GLY A 173 -2.49 24.54 -8.23
C GLY A 173 -1.87 23.21 -7.78
N LYS A 174 -1.95 22.84 -6.50
CA LYS A 174 -1.37 21.61 -5.96
C LYS A 174 -2.31 20.89 -5.01
N PHE A 175 -2.22 19.55 -5.01
CA PHE A 175 -2.81 18.71 -3.98
C PHE A 175 -1.98 18.79 -2.70
N ASN A 176 -2.65 19.14 -1.61
CA ASN A 176 -2.11 19.23 -0.26
C ASN A 176 -2.79 18.16 0.60
N ILE A 177 -2.01 17.50 1.46
CA ILE A 177 -2.53 16.48 2.37
C ILE A 177 -2.35 16.93 3.82
N TYR A 178 -3.40 16.71 4.60
CA TYR A 178 -3.41 16.93 6.05
C TYR A 178 -3.76 15.60 6.71
N VAL A 179 -2.96 15.16 7.67
CA VAL A 179 -3.19 13.94 8.45
C VAL A 179 -3.59 14.30 9.88
N GLY A 180 -4.26 13.38 10.57
CA GLY A 180 -4.78 13.62 11.92
C GLY A 180 -3.65 13.68 12.96
N PHE A 181 -3.22 14.89 13.32
CA PHE A 181 -2.35 15.11 14.48
C PHE A 181 -2.63 16.49 15.07
N TYR A 182 -2.28 16.66 16.33
CA TYR A 182 -2.43 17.95 16.98
C TYR A 182 -1.35 18.93 16.51
N THR A 183 -1.77 20.09 16.06
CA THR A 183 -0.91 21.24 15.80
C THR A 183 -1.33 22.36 16.74
N ALA A 184 -0.37 22.92 17.47
CA ALA A 184 -0.66 24.07 18.30
C ALA A 184 -1.16 25.25 17.44
N PRO A 185 -2.20 25.96 17.86
CA PRO A 185 -2.65 27.16 17.15
C PRO A 185 -1.52 28.19 17.02
N THR A 186 -1.37 28.74 15.82
CA THR A 186 -0.36 29.79 15.55
C THR A 186 -0.94 31.19 15.63
N THR A 187 -2.26 31.32 15.64
CA THR A 187 -2.98 32.59 15.64
C THR A 187 -4.01 32.59 16.75
N THR A 188 -4.02 33.64 17.54
CA THR A 188 -5.07 33.91 18.52
C THR A 188 -6.05 34.87 17.87
N LEU A 189 -7.33 34.52 17.84
CA LEU A 189 -8.39 35.42 17.44
C LEU A 189 -8.95 36.08 18.66
N THR A 190 -9.09 37.41 18.61
CA THR A 190 -9.70 38.21 19.65
C THR A 190 -11.14 38.59 19.25
N GLN A 191 -11.90 39.13 20.19
CA GLN A 191 -13.29 39.55 19.90
C GLN A 191 -13.37 40.59 18.78
N GLU A 192 -12.32 41.34 18.54
CA GLU A 192 -12.23 42.38 17.50
C GLU A 192 -12.08 41.78 16.10
N ASP A 193 -11.65 40.51 15.99
CA ASP A 193 -11.50 39.82 14.72
C ASP A 193 -12.83 39.24 14.21
N PHE A 194 -13.92 39.36 14.98
CA PHE A 194 -15.23 38.82 14.62
C PHE A 194 -16.22 39.95 14.33
N ILE A 195 -16.87 39.88 13.18
CA ILE A 195 -17.94 40.82 12.78
C ILE A 195 -19.25 40.50 13.53
N GLU A 196 -19.46 39.21 13.83
CA GLU A 196 -20.63 38.70 14.54
C GLU A 196 -20.23 37.72 15.65
N PRO A 197 -21.10 37.49 16.67
CA PRO A 197 -20.81 36.52 17.73
C PRO A 197 -20.59 35.10 17.17
N VAL A 198 -19.55 34.41 17.61
CA VAL A 198 -19.25 33.04 17.23
C VAL A 198 -20.31 32.08 17.79
N GLN A 199 -21.01 31.40 16.93
CA GLN A 199 -21.93 30.32 17.32
C GLN A 199 -21.21 28.97 17.24
N LEU A 200 -21.11 28.26 18.36
CA LEU A 200 -20.55 26.92 18.45
C LEU A 200 -21.69 25.90 18.30
N VAL A 201 -21.72 25.20 17.19
CA VAL A 201 -22.67 24.09 16.98
C VAL A 201 -21.91 22.77 17.16
N THR A 202 -22.18 22.07 18.25
CA THR A 202 -21.66 20.73 18.49
C THR A 202 -22.65 19.71 17.90
N LYS A 203 -22.22 18.97 16.87
CA LYS A 203 -22.94 17.76 16.47
C LYS A 203 -22.42 16.60 17.31
N LEU A 204 -23.27 16.05 18.13
CA LEU A 204 -23.08 14.76 18.81
C LEU A 204 -23.27 13.60 17.83
#